data_d94fb024bed5d2350fdc9863195358b7
#
_entry.id   d94fb024bed5d2350fdc9863195358b7
#
_cell.length_a   1.000
_cell.length_b   1.000
_cell.length_c   1.000
_cell.angle_alpha   90.00
_cell.angle_beta   90.00
_cell.angle_gamma   90.00
#
_symmetry.space_group_name_H-M   'P 1'
#
loop_
_entity.id
_entity.type
_entity.pdbx_description
1 polymer ?
#
loop_
_entity_poly.entity_id
_entity_poly.type
_entity_poly.pdbx_seq_one_letter_code
_entity_poly.pdbx_strand_id
1 'polypeptide(L)'
;PMPNIRTIKNFTTSGLMLSPGYGGGTANIEYQALTGMNLANFNDSLIVPYQQLVPNQSDPYSFNQIWTQKYGESATTAVHPFQQSMYLRNIDYKKFKFSYLYTCDSEEPLTHTGTIDRSPYVSDSEAYQNVLDLINEQKDSDKSQFLQLVTMQNHTPYGDYYDNNEFVEADTSENISDSERNDINTYAKGVNYTDQETADFLDQ
;
A
#
# COMPACT_ATOMS: atom_id res chain seq x y z
N PRO A 1 10.63 -14.86 6.49
CA PRO A 1 9.23 -14.53 6.69
C PRO A 1 8.38 -14.52 5.41
N MET A 2 8.95 -14.59 4.21
CA MET A 2 8.23 -14.46 2.93
C MET A 2 8.48 -15.64 1.97
N PRO A 3 8.07 -16.86 2.29
CA PRO A 3 8.27 -18.02 1.40
C PRO A 3 7.31 -18.02 0.20
N ASN A 4 6.05 -17.59 0.37
CA ASN A 4 5.02 -17.66 -0.66
C ASN A 4 5.29 -16.70 -1.82
N ILE A 5 5.51 -15.41 -1.54
CA ILE A 5 5.83 -14.42 -2.58
C ILE A 5 7.06 -14.80 -3.40
N ARG A 6 8.06 -15.44 -2.78
CA ARG A 6 9.27 -15.90 -3.48
C ARG A 6 9.04 -17.07 -4.42
N THR A 7 7.98 -17.83 -4.24
CA THR A 7 7.67 -19.05 -5.00
C THR A 7 6.38 -18.96 -5.81
N ILE A 8 5.77 -17.79 -5.87
CA ILE A 8 4.55 -17.53 -6.65
C ILE A 8 4.74 -17.98 -8.09
N LYS A 9 3.84 -18.84 -8.55
CA LYS A 9 3.83 -19.39 -9.91
C LYS A 9 2.88 -18.66 -10.86
N ASN A 10 2.08 -17.75 -10.34
CA ASN A 10 1.10 -16.96 -11.10
C ASN A 10 1.79 -15.95 -12.04
N PHE A 11 3.07 -15.66 -11.82
CA PHE A 11 3.86 -14.77 -12.65
C PHE A 11 4.89 -15.53 -13.48
N THR A 12 5.06 -15.10 -14.73
CA THR A 12 6.09 -15.63 -15.63
C THR A 12 7.48 -15.03 -15.38
N THR A 13 7.52 -13.90 -14.71
CA THR A 13 8.77 -13.16 -14.42
C THR A 13 8.72 -12.60 -13.02
N SER A 14 9.76 -12.81 -12.24
CA SER A 14 9.94 -12.25 -10.90
C SER A 14 11.40 -11.94 -10.64
N GLY A 15 11.67 -11.09 -9.65
CA GLY A 15 13.04 -10.74 -9.27
C GLY A 15 13.06 -9.74 -8.13
N LEU A 16 14.27 -9.37 -7.71
CA LEU A 16 14.47 -8.30 -6.74
C LEU A 16 14.40 -6.96 -7.45
N MET A 17 13.64 -6.04 -6.88
CA MET A 17 13.58 -4.64 -7.31
C MET A 17 14.15 -3.75 -6.21
N LEU A 18 15.05 -2.83 -6.59
CA LEU A 18 15.53 -1.81 -5.67
C LEU A 18 14.47 -0.71 -5.55
N SER A 19 13.87 -0.61 -4.36
CA SER A 19 13.00 0.51 -4.04
C SER A 19 13.82 1.79 -3.84
N PRO A 20 13.44 2.92 -4.45
CA PRO A 20 14.12 4.20 -4.24
C PRO A 20 13.77 4.87 -2.90
N GLY A 21 12.93 4.25 -2.06
CA GLY A 21 12.62 4.72 -0.71
C GLY A 21 13.61 4.23 0.33
N TYR A 22 13.88 5.03 1.35
CA TYR A 22 14.74 4.68 2.48
C TYR A 22 14.02 4.98 3.80
N GLY A 23 14.05 4.02 4.73
CA GLY A 23 13.52 4.22 6.08
C GLY A 23 12.02 4.53 6.15
N GLY A 24 11.21 3.96 5.25
CA GLY A 24 9.80 4.31 5.06
C GLY A 24 9.60 5.18 3.81
N GLY A 25 8.74 6.19 3.89
CA GLY A 25 8.52 7.11 2.75
C GLY A 25 7.66 6.52 1.64
N THR A 26 6.64 5.73 1.99
CA THR A 26 5.69 5.13 1.05
C THR A 26 5.09 6.17 0.09
N ALA A 27 4.71 7.36 0.58
CA ALA A 27 4.19 8.44 -0.27
C ALA A 27 5.18 8.88 -1.38
N ASN A 28 6.49 8.82 -1.10
CA ASN A 28 7.52 9.13 -2.08
C ASN A 28 7.62 8.03 -3.15
N ILE A 29 7.45 6.77 -2.75
CA ILE A 29 7.45 5.63 -3.68
C ILE A 29 6.17 5.64 -4.51
N GLU A 30 5.01 5.92 -3.90
CA GLU A 30 3.73 6.10 -4.59
C GLU A 30 3.84 7.19 -5.67
N TYR A 31 4.39 8.36 -5.32
CA TYR A 31 4.58 9.45 -6.27
C TYR A 31 5.42 9.00 -7.46
N GLN A 32 6.56 8.36 -7.22
CA GLN A 32 7.44 7.87 -8.27
C GLN A 32 6.77 6.79 -9.13
N ALA A 33 6.02 5.87 -8.51
CA ALA A 33 5.30 4.83 -9.23
C ALA A 33 4.17 5.38 -10.11
N LEU A 34 3.39 6.34 -9.57
CA LEU A 34 2.26 6.92 -10.29
C LEU A 34 2.67 7.90 -11.40
N THR A 35 3.79 8.60 -11.23
CA THR A 35 4.20 9.65 -12.17
C THR A 35 5.34 9.25 -13.10
N GLY A 36 6.11 8.21 -12.73
CA GLY A 36 7.37 7.87 -13.41
C GLY A 36 8.53 8.84 -13.11
N MET A 37 8.32 9.80 -12.21
CA MET A 37 9.32 10.82 -11.87
C MET A 37 10.22 10.35 -10.73
N ASN A 38 11.51 10.21 -10.99
CA ASN A 38 12.47 9.88 -9.94
C ASN A 38 12.80 11.12 -9.10
N LEU A 39 12.73 11.02 -7.77
CA LEU A 39 13.00 12.12 -6.84
C LEU A 39 14.43 12.65 -6.94
N ALA A 40 15.38 11.83 -7.37
CA ALA A 40 16.75 12.28 -7.61
C ALA A 40 16.87 13.36 -8.70
N ASN A 41 15.83 13.61 -9.49
CA ASN A 41 15.81 14.66 -10.50
C ASN A 41 15.30 16.00 -9.98
N PHE A 42 14.90 16.08 -8.72
CA PHE A 42 14.40 17.28 -8.08
C PHE A 42 15.45 17.87 -7.12
N ASN A 43 15.19 19.08 -6.66
CA ASN A 43 16.01 19.71 -5.63
C ASN A 43 15.87 18.96 -4.31
N ASP A 44 16.95 18.82 -3.54
CA ASP A 44 17.01 18.11 -2.26
C ASP A 44 16.04 18.65 -1.20
N SER A 45 15.50 19.85 -1.37
CA SER A 45 14.46 20.42 -0.52
C SER A 45 13.07 19.77 -0.72
N LEU A 46 12.86 19.03 -1.82
CA LEU A 46 11.65 18.26 -2.06
C LEU A 46 11.74 16.93 -1.32
N ILE A 47 11.24 16.89 -0.09
CA ILE A 47 11.30 15.72 0.78
C ILE A 47 10.08 14.82 0.58
N VAL A 48 8.88 15.43 0.51
CA VAL A 48 7.60 14.72 0.37
C VAL A 48 6.77 15.38 -0.73
N PRO A 49 6.79 14.84 -1.98
CA PRO A 49 6.04 15.42 -3.10
C PRO A 49 4.55 15.61 -2.83
N TYR A 50 3.91 14.67 -2.14
CA TYR A 50 2.49 14.75 -1.78
C TYR A 50 2.15 15.94 -0.87
N GLN A 51 3.10 16.46 -0.11
CA GLN A 51 2.89 17.63 0.76
C GLN A 51 3.43 18.94 0.15
N GLN A 52 4.46 18.85 -0.68
CA GLN A 52 5.20 20.02 -1.14
C GLN A 52 4.98 20.36 -2.61
N LEU A 53 4.70 19.38 -3.46
CA LEU A 53 4.65 19.55 -4.91
C LEU A 53 3.24 19.38 -5.47
N VAL A 54 2.63 18.21 -5.34
CA VAL A 54 1.37 17.83 -5.99
C VAL A 54 0.22 18.78 -5.63
N PRO A 55 0.00 19.19 -4.36
CA PRO A 55 -1.07 20.12 -4.01
C PRO A 55 -0.96 21.47 -4.72
N ASN A 56 0.26 21.86 -5.10
CA ASN A 56 0.53 23.15 -5.73
C ASN A 56 0.54 23.09 -7.27
N GLN A 57 0.46 21.91 -7.87
CA GLN A 57 0.35 21.74 -9.32
C GLN A 57 -1.09 21.91 -9.78
N SER A 58 -1.29 22.54 -10.94
CA SER A 58 -2.63 22.69 -11.52
C SER A 58 -3.15 21.40 -12.13
N ASP A 59 -2.30 20.66 -12.82
CA ASP A 59 -2.63 19.44 -13.57
C ASP A 59 -1.45 18.46 -13.58
N PRO A 60 -1.14 17.80 -12.45
CA PRO A 60 -0.06 16.83 -12.40
C PRO A 60 -0.42 15.58 -13.21
N TYR A 61 0.52 15.11 -14.02
CA TYR A 61 0.36 13.86 -14.75
C TYR A 61 0.58 12.63 -13.85
N SER A 62 -0.21 11.59 -14.11
CA SER A 62 -0.03 10.26 -13.48
C SER A 62 -0.53 9.15 -14.43
N PHE A 63 0.01 7.94 -14.28
CA PHE A 63 -0.28 6.82 -15.18
C PHE A 63 -1.74 6.38 -15.22
N ASN A 64 -2.45 6.49 -14.10
CA ASN A 64 -3.89 6.16 -14.05
C ASN A 64 -4.71 7.00 -15.04
N GLN A 65 -4.28 8.19 -15.40
CA GLN A 65 -4.99 9.05 -16.38
C GLN A 65 -5.08 8.41 -17.77
N ILE A 66 -4.18 7.48 -18.12
CA ILE A 66 -4.24 6.71 -19.36
C ILE A 66 -5.51 5.86 -19.39
N TRP A 67 -5.86 5.25 -18.25
CA TRP A 67 -7.10 4.46 -18.11
C TRP A 67 -8.34 5.34 -18.19
N THR A 68 -8.35 6.47 -17.50
CA THR A 68 -9.44 7.43 -17.59
C THR A 68 -9.67 7.92 -19.03
N GLN A 69 -8.61 8.23 -19.78
CA GLN A 69 -8.70 8.65 -21.18
C GLN A 69 -9.26 7.53 -22.09
N LYS A 70 -8.91 6.28 -21.82
CA LYS A 70 -9.29 5.15 -22.67
C LYS A 70 -10.63 4.55 -22.31
N TYR A 71 -10.96 4.44 -21.03
CA TYR A 71 -12.10 3.69 -20.53
C TYR A 71 -13.17 4.54 -19.81
N GLY A 72 -12.90 5.84 -19.61
CA GLY A 72 -13.81 6.81 -18.99
C GLY A 72 -13.58 7.01 -17.50
N GLU A 73 -14.42 7.85 -16.91
CA GLU A 73 -14.21 8.36 -15.55
C GLU A 73 -14.31 7.29 -14.44
N SER A 74 -14.92 6.15 -14.67
CA SER A 74 -15.02 5.09 -13.64
C SER A 74 -13.89 4.08 -13.64
N ALA A 75 -12.82 4.31 -14.44
CA ALA A 75 -11.80 3.30 -14.68
C ALA A 75 -10.64 3.32 -13.67
N THR A 76 -10.62 4.25 -12.72
CA THR A 76 -9.48 4.42 -11.81
C THR A 76 -9.94 4.56 -10.37
N THR A 77 -9.49 3.65 -9.52
CA THR A 77 -9.84 3.61 -8.10
C THR A 77 -8.59 3.48 -7.23
N ALA A 78 -8.55 4.24 -6.15
CA ALA A 78 -7.54 4.11 -5.11
C ALA A 78 -8.18 3.61 -3.82
N VAL A 79 -7.49 2.70 -3.15
CA VAL A 79 -7.88 2.12 -1.87
C VAL A 79 -6.76 2.34 -0.87
N HIS A 80 -7.07 2.96 0.27
CA HIS A 80 -6.13 3.18 1.36
C HIS A 80 -6.84 2.95 2.71
N PRO A 81 -6.63 1.81 3.39
CA PRO A 81 -7.32 1.46 4.62
C PRO A 81 -6.79 2.23 5.83
N PHE A 82 -6.83 3.54 5.74
CA PHE A 82 -6.47 4.49 6.78
C PHE A 82 -7.20 5.83 6.56
N GLN A 83 -6.76 6.92 7.21
CA GLN A 83 -7.32 8.24 7.05
C GLN A 83 -6.93 8.85 5.69
N GLN A 84 -7.90 9.38 4.96
CA GLN A 84 -7.69 9.99 3.65
C GLN A 84 -6.75 11.20 3.67
N SER A 85 -6.65 11.89 4.82
CA SER A 85 -5.78 13.05 4.98
C SER A 85 -4.30 12.69 5.15
N MET A 86 -3.96 11.43 5.39
CA MET A 86 -2.57 11.00 5.53
C MET A 86 -1.79 11.28 4.25
N TYR A 87 -0.72 12.08 4.36
CA TYR A 87 0.06 12.61 3.24
C TYR A 87 -0.77 13.40 2.21
N LEU A 88 -1.92 13.94 2.59
CA LEU A 88 -2.83 14.70 1.71
C LEU A 88 -3.39 13.89 0.53
N ARG A 89 -3.51 12.56 0.66
CA ARG A 89 -4.02 11.68 -0.42
C ARG A 89 -5.39 12.11 -0.94
N ASN A 90 -6.27 12.60 -0.07
CA ASN A 90 -7.56 13.15 -0.47
C ASN A 90 -7.48 14.35 -1.43
N ILE A 91 -6.38 15.10 -1.39
CA ILE A 91 -6.10 16.21 -2.31
C ILE A 91 -5.37 15.68 -3.55
N ASP A 92 -4.30 14.92 -3.34
CA ASP A 92 -3.39 14.48 -4.39
C ASP A 92 -4.05 13.51 -5.37
N TYR A 93 -4.84 12.57 -4.88
CA TYR A 93 -5.52 11.62 -5.76
C TYR A 93 -6.60 12.28 -6.59
N LYS A 94 -7.26 13.34 -6.10
CA LYS A 94 -8.10 14.22 -6.93
C LYS A 94 -7.30 14.93 -8.01
N LYS A 95 -6.11 15.45 -7.67
CA LYS A 95 -5.19 16.07 -8.62
C LYS A 95 -4.71 15.09 -9.70
N PHE A 96 -4.42 13.84 -9.31
CA PHE A 96 -4.09 12.75 -10.22
C PHE A 96 -5.31 12.20 -10.98
N LYS A 97 -6.51 12.75 -10.74
CA LYS A 97 -7.75 12.37 -11.43
C LYS A 97 -8.14 10.90 -11.21
N PHE A 98 -7.88 10.37 -10.02
CA PHE A 98 -8.57 9.15 -9.62
C PHE A 98 -10.06 9.41 -9.53
N SER A 99 -10.85 8.50 -10.07
CA SER A 99 -12.32 8.62 -10.06
C SER A 99 -12.88 8.38 -8.67
N TYR A 100 -12.30 7.43 -7.95
CA TYR A 100 -12.71 7.05 -6.60
C TYR A 100 -11.51 6.91 -5.68
N LEU A 101 -11.71 7.28 -4.42
CA LEU A 101 -10.79 7.06 -3.31
C LEU A 101 -11.56 6.48 -2.13
N TYR A 102 -11.34 5.21 -1.83
CA TYR A 102 -11.92 4.53 -0.69
C TYR A 102 -10.92 4.48 0.46
N THR A 103 -11.35 4.99 1.62
CA THR A 103 -10.56 5.02 2.86
C THR A 103 -11.45 4.66 4.05
N CYS A 104 -10.89 4.60 5.27
CA CYS A 104 -11.68 4.37 6.47
C CYS A 104 -12.61 5.54 6.82
N ASP A 105 -12.35 6.74 6.28
CA ASP A 105 -13.06 7.98 6.60
C ASP A 105 -13.50 8.78 5.36
N SER A 106 -13.53 8.17 4.18
CA SER A 106 -14.11 8.75 2.97
C SER A 106 -15.65 8.80 3.03
N GLU A 107 -16.28 9.53 2.12
CA GLU A 107 -17.74 9.62 2.02
C GLU A 107 -18.38 8.24 1.85
N GLU A 108 -17.77 7.37 1.05
CA GLU A 108 -18.06 5.95 0.95
C GLU A 108 -16.90 5.18 1.61
N PRO A 109 -17.00 4.85 2.90
CA PRO A 109 -15.90 4.23 3.61
C PRO A 109 -15.74 2.76 3.25
N LEU A 110 -14.54 2.23 3.45
CA LEU A 110 -14.26 0.82 3.30
C LEU A 110 -15.13 -0.03 4.24
N THR A 111 -15.57 -1.19 3.76
CA THR A 111 -16.42 -2.14 4.50
C THR A 111 -15.61 -3.17 5.26
N HIS A 112 -14.45 -3.58 4.71
CA HIS A 112 -13.51 -4.52 5.33
C HIS A 112 -12.40 -3.75 6.02
N THR A 113 -12.46 -3.68 7.35
CA THR A 113 -11.55 -2.89 8.19
C THR A 113 -11.04 -3.65 9.42
N GLY A 114 -11.15 -4.97 9.42
CA GLY A 114 -10.67 -5.84 10.49
C GLY A 114 -9.16 -5.74 10.69
N THR A 115 -8.73 -5.98 11.92
CA THR A 115 -7.32 -5.95 12.33
C THR A 115 -6.88 -7.33 12.80
N ILE A 116 -5.58 -7.57 12.88
CA ILE A 116 -5.02 -8.80 13.45
C ILE A 116 -4.69 -8.55 14.93
N ASP A 117 -5.25 -9.36 15.81
CA ASP A 117 -5.02 -9.32 17.26
C ASP A 117 -5.11 -7.89 17.84
N ARG A 118 -4.01 -7.35 18.33
CA ARG A 118 -3.92 -5.99 18.91
C ARG A 118 -3.38 -4.93 17.95
N SER A 119 -3.17 -5.29 16.67
CA SER A 119 -2.70 -4.33 15.67
C SER A 119 -3.70 -3.17 15.53
N PRO A 120 -3.25 -1.91 15.50
CA PRO A 120 -4.13 -0.77 15.23
C PRO A 120 -4.43 -0.58 13.74
N TYR A 121 -3.81 -1.38 12.88
CA TYR A 121 -3.90 -1.24 11.43
C TYR A 121 -4.82 -2.29 10.83
N VAL A 122 -5.55 -1.90 9.80
CA VAL A 122 -6.34 -2.82 8.99
C VAL A 122 -5.42 -3.85 8.36
N SER A 123 -5.81 -5.12 8.40
CA SER A 123 -5.02 -6.21 7.85
C SER A 123 -4.95 -6.15 6.31
N ASP A 124 -3.90 -6.73 5.74
CA ASP A 124 -3.77 -6.84 4.29
C ASP A 124 -4.86 -7.74 3.71
N SER A 125 -5.31 -8.77 4.44
CA SER A 125 -6.47 -9.59 4.06
C SER A 125 -7.73 -8.76 3.85
N GLU A 126 -8.07 -7.89 4.80
CA GLU A 126 -9.22 -6.98 4.70
C GLU A 126 -9.03 -5.96 3.56
N ALA A 127 -7.80 -5.44 3.42
CA ALA A 127 -7.48 -4.53 2.33
C ALA A 127 -7.65 -5.19 0.95
N TYR A 128 -7.22 -6.44 0.81
CA TYR A 128 -7.42 -7.23 -0.41
C TYR A 128 -8.88 -7.58 -0.64
N GLN A 129 -9.66 -7.86 0.40
CA GLN A 129 -11.08 -8.14 0.25
C GLN A 129 -11.84 -6.93 -0.30
N ASN A 130 -11.54 -5.70 0.14
CA ASN A 130 -12.12 -4.50 -0.47
C ASN A 130 -11.78 -4.40 -1.96
N VAL A 131 -10.56 -4.76 -2.37
CA VAL A 131 -10.16 -4.76 -3.79
C VAL A 131 -10.89 -5.85 -4.57
N LEU A 132 -11.05 -7.05 -4.01
CA LEU A 132 -11.80 -8.15 -4.64
C LEU A 132 -13.26 -7.78 -4.86
N ASP A 133 -13.89 -7.11 -3.91
CA ASP A 133 -15.27 -6.66 -4.05
C ASP A 133 -15.39 -5.67 -5.22
N LEU A 134 -14.48 -4.71 -5.34
CA LEU A 134 -14.43 -3.77 -6.46
C LEU A 134 -14.21 -4.47 -7.82
N ILE A 135 -13.35 -5.49 -7.86
CA ILE A 135 -13.13 -6.31 -9.06
C ILE A 135 -14.42 -7.07 -9.43
N ASN A 136 -15.06 -7.68 -8.44
CA ASN A 136 -16.27 -8.47 -8.63
C ASN A 136 -17.48 -7.62 -9.08
N GLU A 137 -17.62 -6.41 -8.58
CA GLU A 137 -18.66 -5.46 -9.02
C GLU A 137 -18.54 -5.13 -10.52
N GLN A 138 -17.34 -5.21 -11.07
CA GLN A 138 -17.06 -4.84 -12.46
C GLN A 138 -16.70 -6.01 -13.37
N LYS A 139 -16.82 -7.25 -12.88
CA LYS A 139 -16.40 -8.46 -13.62
C LYS A 139 -17.09 -8.65 -14.97
N ASP A 140 -18.32 -8.15 -15.11
CA ASP A 140 -19.09 -8.22 -16.36
C ASP A 140 -18.85 -7.02 -17.29
N SER A 141 -17.92 -6.12 -16.92
CA SER A 141 -17.57 -4.97 -17.73
C SER A 141 -16.41 -5.32 -18.68
N ASP A 142 -16.55 -4.92 -19.95
CA ASP A 142 -15.47 -4.99 -20.94
C ASP A 142 -14.35 -3.94 -20.71
N LYS A 143 -14.46 -3.14 -19.64
CA LYS A 143 -13.52 -2.06 -19.36
C LYS A 143 -12.42 -2.52 -18.43
N SER A 144 -11.18 -2.24 -18.80
CA SER A 144 -10.04 -2.43 -17.91
C SER A 144 -10.04 -1.41 -16.77
N GLN A 145 -9.70 -1.86 -15.58
CA GLN A 145 -9.61 -1.04 -14.36
C GLN A 145 -8.15 -0.78 -13.98
N PHE A 146 -7.89 0.40 -13.42
CA PHE A 146 -6.65 0.72 -12.71
C PHE A 146 -6.98 0.82 -11.22
N LEU A 147 -6.48 -0.14 -10.45
CA LEU A 147 -6.66 -0.20 -9.00
C LEU A 147 -5.33 0.06 -8.30
N GLN A 148 -5.28 1.09 -7.47
CA GLN A 148 -4.14 1.45 -6.65
C GLN A 148 -4.45 1.12 -5.19
N LEU A 149 -3.77 0.13 -4.64
CA LEU A 149 -3.88 -0.22 -3.22
C LEU A 149 -2.61 0.20 -2.47
N VAL A 150 -2.80 0.86 -1.34
CA VAL A 150 -1.74 1.21 -0.38
C VAL A 150 -2.14 0.72 0.99
N THR A 151 -1.56 -0.38 1.43
CA THR A 151 -1.91 -1.03 2.70
C THR A 151 -1.26 -0.36 3.92
N MET A 152 -1.69 -0.75 5.12
CA MET A 152 -1.22 -0.18 6.39
C MET A 152 -0.72 -1.21 7.40
N GLN A 153 -0.94 -2.50 7.19
CA GLN A 153 -0.67 -3.57 8.18
C GLN A 153 0.73 -3.48 8.81
N ASN A 154 1.74 -3.18 8.00
CA ASN A 154 3.14 -3.12 8.43
C ASN A 154 3.65 -1.69 8.69
N HIS A 155 2.75 -0.74 8.97
CA HIS A 155 3.14 0.64 9.26
C HIS A 155 3.63 0.79 10.71
N THR A 156 4.60 1.66 10.92
CA THR A 156 5.06 2.06 12.26
C THR A 156 4.00 2.90 13.00
N PRO A 157 4.03 3.01 14.34
CA PRO A 157 4.94 2.35 15.28
C PRO A 157 4.64 0.86 15.41
N TYR A 158 5.66 0.11 15.78
CA TYR A 158 5.51 -1.31 16.11
C TYR A 158 5.31 -1.47 17.62
N GLY A 159 4.52 -2.48 17.99
CA GLY A 159 4.25 -2.82 19.38
C GLY A 159 4.13 -4.33 19.55
N ASP A 160 3.71 -4.78 20.72
CA ASP A 160 3.37 -6.17 20.95
C ASP A 160 1.97 -6.46 20.39
N TYR A 161 1.88 -6.50 19.06
CA TYR A 161 0.60 -6.60 18.36
C TYR A 161 0.12 -8.02 18.17
N TYR A 162 1.01 -8.95 17.85
CA TYR A 162 0.63 -10.27 17.35
C TYR A 162 0.81 -11.35 18.40
N ASP A 163 -0.23 -12.16 18.58
CA ASP A 163 -0.16 -13.36 19.41
C ASP A 163 0.68 -14.46 18.73
N ASN A 164 1.30 -15.30 19.54
CA ASN A 164 2.08 -16.46 19.06
C ASN A 164 3.13 -16.08 17.97
N ASN A 165 3.91 -15.03 18.23
CA ASN A 165 4.93 -14.56 17.30
C ASN A 165 6.18 -15.47 17.39
N GLU A 166 6.32 -16.39 16.44
CA GLU A 166 7.44 -17.32 16.34
C GLU A 166 8.79 -16.65 16.09
N PHE A 167 8.81 -15.42 15.62
CA PHE A 167 10.06 -14.67 15.38
C PHE A 167 10.72 -14.21 16.69
N VAL A 168 9.97 -14.10 17.78
CA VAL A 168 10.52 -13.78 19.10
C VAL A 168 11.48 -14.88 19.58
N GLU A 169 11.09 -16.15 19.42
CA GLU A 169 11.91 -17.29 19.83
C GLU A 169 13.10 -17.54 18.90
N ALA A 170 12.95 -17.18 17.63
CA ALA A 170 14.00 -17.36 16.60
C ALA A 170 15.05 -16.26 16.61
N ASP A 171 14.85 -15.19 17.37
CA ASP A 171 15.75 -14.04 17.37
C ASP A 171 17.02 -14.33 18.17
N THR A 172 18.14 -14.28 17.46
CA THR A 172 19.50 -14.44 18.03
C THR A 172 20.32 -13.16 17.90
N SER A 173 19.67 -12.03 17.62
CA SER A 173 20.36 -10.74 17.44
C SER A 173 21.05 -10.30 18.74
N GLU A 174 22.28 -9.86 18.59
CA GLU A 174 23.08 -9.26 19.66
C GLU A 174 23.26 -7.77 19.39
N ASN A 175 23.52 -6.99 20.43
CA ASN A 175 23.82 -5.55 20.34
C ASN A 175 22.65 -4.66 19.87
N ILE A 176 21.41 -5.09 20.08
CA ILE A 176 20.20 -4.26 19.94
C ILE A 176 19.45 -4.22 21.26
N SER A 177 18.66 -3.16 21.50
CA SER A 177 17.81 -3.04 22.67
C SER A 177 16.59 -3.96 22.59
N ASP A 178 15.95 -4.24 23.73
CA ASP A 178 14.72 -5.03 23.76
C ASP A 178 13.59 -4.37 22.96
N SER A 179 13.55 -3.03 22.92
CA SER A 179 12.57 -2.30 22.10
C SER A 179 12.80 -2.52 20.60
N GLU A 180 14.05 -2.37 20.13
CA GLU A 180 14.40 -2.63 18.73
C GLU A 180 14.13 -4.08 18.34
N ARG A 181 14.43 -5.01 19.25
CA ARG A 181 14.14 -6.44 19.07
C ARG A 181 12.64 -6.68 18.90
N ASN A 182 11.81 -6.08 19.76
CA ASN A 182 10.37 -6.18 19.65
C ASN A 182 9.84 -5.63 18.33
N ASP A 183 10.34 -4.47 17.89
CA ASP A 183 9.94 -3.84 16.63
C ASP A 183 10.29 -4.73 15.43
N ILE A 184 11.50 -5.30 15.42
CA ILE A 184 11.95 -6.23 14.37
C ILE A 184 11.06 -7.48 14.33
N ASN A 185 10.77 -8.07 15.48
CA ASN A 185 9.98 -9.29 15.56
C ASN A 185 8.51 -9.05 15.18
N THR A 186 7.93 -7.92 15.61
CA THR A 186 6.60 -7.51 15.20
C THR A 186 6.52 -7.27 13.69
N TYR A 187 7.49 -6.55 13.14
CA TYR A 187 7.56 -6.34 11.69
C TYR A 187 7.72 -7.66 10.92
N ALA A 188 8.58 -8.56 11.39
CA ALA A 188 8.79 -9.87 10.76
C ALA A 188 7.50 -10.70 10.72
N LYS A 189 6.71 -10.67 11.81
CA LYS A 189 5.40 -11.35 11.87
C LYS A 189 4.39 -10.70 10.94
N GLY A 190 4.30 -9.38 10.92
CA GLY A 190 3.42 -8.66 10.01
C GLY A 190 3.72 -8.95 8.55
N VAL A 191 5.00 -8.94 8.16
CA VAL A 191 5.44 -9.31 6.79
C VAL A 191 5.14 -10.78 6.47
N ASN A 192 5.16 -11.68 7.45
CA ASN A 192 4.76 -13.06 7.25
C ASN A 192 3.26 -13.20 6.98
N TYR A 193 2.41 -12.44 7.68
CA TYR A 193 0.99 -12.35 7.37
C TYR A 193 0.76 -11.81 5.95
N THR A 194 1.39 -10.69 5.59
CA THR A 194 1.32 -10.13 4.21
C THR A 194 1.67 -11.17 3.15
N ASP A 195 2.70 -12.00 3.40
CA ASP A 195 3.11 -13.05 2.47
C ASP A 195 2.02 -14.11 2.23
N GLN A 196 1.34 -14.53 3.31
CA GLN A 196 0.22 -15.48 3.24
C GLN A 196 -0.99 -14.86 2.55
N GLU A 197 -1.40 -13.68 3.00
CA GLU A 197 -2.57 -12.96 2.50
C GLU A 197 -2.42 -12.56 1.02
N THR A 198 -1.20 -12.23 0.58
CA THR A 198 -0.92 -11.96 -0.84
C THR A 198 -1.04 -13.24 -1.68
N ALA A 199 -0.57 -14.37 -1.18
CA ALA A 199 -0.72 -15.65 -1.87
C ALA A 199 -2.22 -16.02 -2.01
N ASP A 200 -2.98 -15.91 -0.93
CA ASP A 200 -4.41 -16.18 -0.90
C ASP A 200 -5.20 -15.27 -1.86
N PHE A 201 -4.83 -13.99 -1.91
CA PHE A 201 -5.41 -13.01 -2.85
C PHE A 201 -5.16 -13.38 -4.32
N LEU A 202 -3.98 -13.86 -4.64
CA LEU A 202 -3.59 -14.19 -6.03
C LEU A 202 -4.18 -15.53 -6.50
N ASP A 203 -4.62 -16.38 -5.59
CA ASP A 203 -5.24 -17.68 -5.91
C ASP A 203 -6.78 -17.58 -6.10
N GLN A 204 -7.38 -16.40 -5.93
CA GLN A 204 -8.81 -16.13 -6.15
C GLN A 204 -9.11 -15.65 -7.56
#